data_8325acec722cbf557476289b5bf70639
#
_entry.id   8325acec722cbf557476289b5bf70639
#
_cell.length_a   1.000
_cell.length_b   1.000
_cell.length_c   1.000
_cell.angle_alpha   90.00
_cell.angle_beta   90.00
_cell.angle_gamma   90.00
#
_symmetry.space_group_name_H-M   'P 1'
#
loop_
_entity.id
_entity.type
_entity.pdbx_description
1 polymer ?
#
loop_
_entity_poly.entity_id
_entity_poly.type
_entity_poly.pdbx_seq_one_letter_code
_entity_poly.pdbx_strand_id
1 'polypeptide(L)'
;GYKPYIIPEGASNAIGTLGYYGAMEEIVEQEKELGVKFDAVAVATGSGGTCAGLNLANRVLGLGKKVLGVCVCDDNLYFQERIAPMAHDAVDYLDKFGKLPAGKTLQEWKDYCDFKIEDIEMVDQYVGVGYALSRPEELEFIKNVARLEGIIFDTCYTGKGLYGVVNEIKEGGKLADCENILFIHTGGLFGLFPNADLFTW
;
A
#
# COMPACT_ATOMS: atom_id res chain seq x y z
N GLY A 1 -16.65 -32.13 -14.97
CA GLY A 1 -16.92 -30.97 -14.12
C GLY A 1 -15.86 -29.90 -14.32
N TYR A 2 -16.18 -28.66 -14.08
CA TYR A 2 -15.23 -27.54 -14.13
C TYR A 2 -14.34 -27.55 -12.87
N LYS A 3 -13.06 -27.18 -13.03
CA LYS A 3 -12.16 -26.95 -11.90
C LYS A 3 -12.12 -25.44 -11.68
N PRO A 4 -12.69 -24.89 -10.59
CA PRO A 4 -12.61 -23.47 -10.31
C PRO A 4 -11.18 -23.06 -9.95
N TYR A 5 -10.78 -21.86 -10.34
CA TYR A 5 -9.59 -21.18 -9.83
C TYR A 5 -10.04 -20.14 -8.82
N ILE A 6 -9.60 -20.26 -7.57
CA ILE A 6 -9.97 -19.35 -6.50
C ILE A 6 -8.96 -18.20 -6.45
N ILE A 7 -9.45 -16.98 -6.65
CA ILE A 7 -8.67 -15.76 -6.45
C ILE A 7 -9.06 -15.21 -5.06
N PRO A 8 -8.12 -15.08 -4.12
CA PRO A 8 -8.43 -14.53 -2.81
C PRO A 8 -8.83 -13.06 -2.89
N GLU A 9 -9.45 -12.55 -1.84
CA GLU A 9 -9.83 -11.15 -1.72
C GLU A 9 -8.65 -10.22 -2.03
N GLY A 10 -8.90 -9.19 -2.84
CA GLY A 10 -7.86 -8.25 -3.28
C GLY A 10 -6.74 -8.89 -4.11
N ALA A 11 -6.89 -10.14 -4.58
CA ALA A 11 -5.81 -10.94 -5.16
C ALA A 11 -4.56 -11.01 -4.24
N SER A 12 -4.76 -10.87 -2.92
CA SER A 12 -3.69 -10.79 -1.92
C SER A 12 -3.12 -12.17 -1.62
N ASN A 13 -2.20 -12.58 -2.49
CA ASN A 13 -1.38 -13.78 -2.39
C ASN A 13 -0.02 -13.52 -3.06
N ALA A 14 0.90 -14.46 -2.95
CA ALA A 14 2.27 -14.35 -3.48
C ALA A 14 2.34 -13.95 -4.96
N ILE A 15 1.47 -14.48 -5.82
CA ILE A 15 1.47 -14.12 -7.25
C ILE A 15 0.83 -12.75 -7.51
N GLY A 16 -0.25 -12.41 -6.81
CA GLY A 16 -0.92 -11.11 -6.95
C GLY A 16 -0.03 -9.94 -6.47
N THR A 17 0.83 -10.19 -5.51
CA THR A 17 1.83 -9.27 -4.99
C THR A 17 2.78 -8.74 -6.07
N LEU A 18 3.07 -9.54 -7.11
CA LEU A 18 3.98 -9.16 -8.19
C LEU A 18 3.50 -7.96 -9.01
N GLY A 19 2.21 -7.68 -9.04
CA GLY A 19 1.68 -6.48 -9.70
C GLY A 19 2.26 -5.20 -9.09
N TYR A 20 2.35 -5.14 -7.75
CA TYR A 20 2.92 -4.00 -7.06
C TYR A 20 4.43 -4.05 -6.89
N TYR A 21 5.06 -5.22 -7.06
CA TYR A 21 6.49 -5.28 -7.33
C TYR A 21 6.82 -4.53 -8.62
N GLY A 22 6.10 -4.83 -9.72
CA GLY A 22 6.24 -4.13 -10.99
C GLY A 22 5.91 -2.64 -10.91
N ALA A 23 4.91 -2.25 -10.13
CA ALA A 23 4.60 -0.84 -9.90
C ALA A 23 5.76 -0.08 -9.24
N MET A 24 6.50 -0.72 -8.32
CA MET A 24 7.69 -0.09 -7.73
C MET A 24 8.83 0.04 -8.75
N GLU A 25 9.01 -0.94 -9.65
CA GLU A 25 9.95 -0.81 -10.78
C GLU A 25 9.60 0.42 -11.64
N GLU A 26 8.31 0.60 -11.94
CA GLU A 26 7.80 1.76 -12.70
C GLU A 26 8.02 3.08 -11.95
N ILE A 27 7.76 3.13 -10.64
CA ILE A 27 8.02 4.30 -9.79
C ILE A 27 9.49 4.72 -9.90
N VAL A 28 10.43 3.78 -9.84
CA VAL A 28 11.87 4.07 -9.95
C VAL A 28 12.23 4.66 -11.32
N GLU A 29 11.60 4.22 -12.40
CA GLU A 29 11.81 4.82 -13.73
C GLU A 29 11.22 6.23 -13.80
N GLN A 30 10.01 6.42 -13.29
CA GLN A 30 9.34 7.73 -13.25
C GLN A 30 10.10 8.75 -12.37
N GLU A 31 10.71 8.31 -11.26
CA GLU A 31 11.60 9.17 -10.46
C GLU A 31 12.74 9.77 -11.31
N LYS A 32 13.34 8.98 -12.18
CA LYS A 32 14.42 9.44 -13.08
C LYS A 32 13.90 10.44 -14.10
N GLU A 33 12.73 10.18 -14.68
CA GLU A 33 12.09 11.05 -15.66
C GLU A 33 11.68 12.39 -15.06
N LEU A 34 11.16 12.37 -13.84
CA LEU A 34 10.68 13.56 -13.13
C LEU A 34 11.80 14.34 -12.41
N GLY A 35 12.98 13.73 -12.23
CA GLY A 35 14.06 14.29 -11.43
C GLY A 35 13.72 14.41 -9.95
N VAL A 36 12.82 13.56 -9.44
CA VAL A 36 12.38 13.52 -8.04
C VAL A 36 12.73 12.16 -7.47
N LYS A 37 13.10 12.11 -6.19
CA LYS A 37 13.27 10.87 -5.44
C LYS A 37 12.26 10.86 -4.30
N PHE A 38 11.42 9.82 -4.25
CA PHE A 38 10.51 9.63 -3.13
C PHE A 38 11.21 8.98 -1.94
N ASP A 39 11.07 9.57 -0.76
CA ASP A 39 11.57 9.03 0.51
C ASP A 39 10.65 7.93 1.03
N ALA A 40 9.35 8.13 0.78
CA ALA A 40 8.32 7.20 1.22
C ALA A 40 7.31 6.90 0.12
N VAL A 41 6.75 5.68 0.19
CA VAL A 41 5.58 5.25 -0.59
C VAL A 41 4.51 4.80 0.40
N ALA A 42 3.33 5.40 0.33
CA ALA A 42 2.23 5.10 1.23
C ALA A 42 1.01 4.59 0.48
N VAL A 43 0.25 3.69 1.10
CA VAL A 43 -0.92 3.06 0.49
C VAL A 43 -1.97 2.68 1.52
N ALA A 44 -3.25 2.80 1.15
CA ALA A 44 -4.35 2.24 1.93
C ALA A 44 -4.29 0.70 1.92
N THR A 45 -4.42 0.08 3.09
CA THR A 45 -4.28 -1.36 3.25
C THR A 45 -5.57 -1.99 3.76
N GLY A 46 -6.21 -2.81 2.91
CA GLY A 46 -7.45 -3.54 3.22
C GLY A 46 -7.32 -5.05 3.08
N SER A 47 -6.31 -5.56 2.35
CA SER A 47 -6.03 -7.01 2.21
C SER A 47 -4.54 -7.35 2.23
N GLY A 48 -3.66 -6.35 2.11
CA GLY A 48 -2.21 -6.46 2.26
C GLY A 48 -1.41 -6.69 0.98
N GLY A 49 -2.00 -7.15 -0.12
CA GLY A 49 -1.25 -7.52 -1.33
C GLY A 49 -0.45 -6.37 -1.96
N THR A 50 -1.02 -5.18 -2.01
CA THR A 50 -0.34 -3.97 -2.49
C THR A 50 0.88 -3.65 -1.63
N CYS A 51 0.68 -3.60 -0.31
CA CYS A 51 1.75 -3.30 0.64
C CYS A 51 2.86 -4.36 0.61
N ALA A 52 2.49 -5.65 0.45
CA ALA A 52 3.45 -6.75 0.30
C ALA A 52 4.35 -6.58 -0.93
N GLY A 53 3.76 -6.22 -2.09
CA GLY A 53 4.52 -6.01 -3.34
C GLY A 53 5.48 -4.85 -3.26
N LEU A 54 5.05 -3.75 -2.66
CA LEU A 54 5.89 -2.56 -2.44
C LEU A 54 7.06 -2.86 -1.50
N ASN A 55 6.82 -3.55 -0.37
CA ASN A 55 7.86 -3.95 0.57
C ASN A 55 8.87 -4.91 -0.07
N LEU A 56 8.37 -5.92 -0.80
CA LEU A 56 9.24 -6.87 -1.50
C LEU A 56 10.14 -6.17 -2.51
N ALA A 57 9.57 -5.31 -3.37
CA ALA A 57 10.34 -4.56 -4.36
C ALA A 57 11.36 -3.62 -3.71
N ASN A 58 10.95 -2.89 -2.66
CA ASN A 58 11.84 -2.00 -1.91
C ASN A 58 13.06 -2.76 -1.39
N ARG A 59 12.88 -3.98 -0.86
CA ARG A 59 13.96 -4.82 -0.34
C ARG A 59 14.82 -5.43 -1.45
N VAL A 60 14.20 -6.06 -2.46
CA VAL A 60 14.93 -6.75 -3.56
C VAL A 60 15.74 -5.77 -4.41
N LEU A 61 15.17 -4.60 -4.69
CA LEU A 61 15.82 -3.56 -5.49
C LEU A 61 16.74 -2.65 -4.66
N GLY A 62 16.78 -2.81 -3.33
CA GLY A 62 17.65 -2.05 -2.44
C GLY A 62 17.36 -0.55 -2.42
N LEU A 63 16.08 -0.15 -2.50
CA LEU A 63 15.70 1.27 -2.70
C LEU A 63 15.81 2.11 -1.44
N GLY A 64 15.69 1.49 -0.26
CA GLY A 64 15.77 2.17 1.03
C GLY A 64 14.64 3.16 1.30
N LYS A 65 13.49 2.99 0.62
CA LYS A 65 12.30 3.82 0.83
C LYS A 65 11.53 3.36 2.07
N LYS A 66 10.87 4.28 2.73
CA LYS A 66 9.84 3.93 3.72
C LYS A 66 8.58 3.48 2.96
N VAL A 67 8.07 2.29 3.28
CA VAL A 67 6.79 1.78 2.75
C VAL A 67 5.79 1.76 3.88
N LEU A 68 4.79 2.66 3.84
CA LEU A 68 3.81 2.79 4.90
C LEU A 68 2.44 2.27 4.45
N GLY A 69 1.93 1.25 5.15
CA GLY A 69 0.55 0.81 5.02
C GLY A 69 -0.37 1.56 6.00
N VAL A 70 -1.42 2.19 5.48
CA VAL A 70 -2.47 2.79 6.32
C VAL A 70 -3.63 1.80 6.38
N CYS A 71 -3.87 1.23 7.55
CA CYS A 71 -4.95 0.26 7.78
C CYS A 71 -6.32 0.93 7.63
N VAL A 72 -7.26 0.25 6.97
CA VAL A 72 -8.62 0.77 6.75
C VAL A 72 -9.72 -0.10 7.36
N CYS A 73 -9.39 -1.27 7.93
CA CYS A 73 -10.36 -2.21 8.50
C CYS A 73 -9.89 -2.97 9.75
N ASP A 74 -8.61 -3.33 9.83
CA ASP A 74 -8.02 -4.13 10.90
C ASP A 74 -6.80 -3.42 11.51
N ASP A 75 -6.18 -4.04 12.52
CA ASP A 75 -5.02 -3.49 13.20
C ASP A 75 -3.69 -3.77 12.50
N ASN A 76 -2.63 -3.15 13.01
CA ASN A 76 -1.27 -3.29 12.49
C ASN A 76 -0.82 -4.75 12.49
N LEU A 77 -1.02 -5.46 13.59
CA LEU A 77 -0.54 -6.84 13.76
C LEU A 77 -1.19 -7.78 12.76
N TYR A 78 -2.51 -7.66 12.58
CA TYR A 78 -3.26 -8.43 11.60
C TYR A 78 -2.66 -8.32 10.19
N PHE A 79 -2.35 -7.10 9.74
CA PHE A 79 -1.76 -6.90 8.43
C PHE A 79 -0.30 -7.31 8.35
N GLN A 80 0.49 -7.04 9.38
CA GLN A 80 1.90 -7.42 9.42
C GLN A 80 2.08 -8.94 9.29
N GLU A 81 1.25 -9.73 10.03
CA GLU A 81 1.25 -11.19 9.98
C GLU A 81 0.84 -11.75 8.60
N ARG A 82 0.08 -11.00 7.81
CA ARG A 82 -0.33 -11.39 6.45
C ARG A 82 0.64 -10.94 5.38
N ILE A 83 1.19 -9.74 5.51
CA ILE A 83 2.07 -9.12 4.51
C ILE A 83 3.45 -9.78 4.49
N ALA A 84 4.04 -10.02 5.67
CA ALA A 84 5.38 -10.57 5.77
C ALA A 84 5.53 -11.93 5.05
N PRO A 85 4.71 -12.97 5.34
CA PRO A 85 4.80 -14.23 4.61
C PRO A 85 4.42 -14.11 3.14
N MET A 86 3.45 -13.26 2.79
CA MET A 86 3.04 -13.04 1.39
C MET A 86 4.18 -12.47 0.55
N ALA A 87 4.92 -11.49 1.09
CA ALA A 87 6.10 -10.92 0.43
C ALA A 87 7.23 -11.95 0.31
N HIS A 88 7.47 -12.75 1.35
CA HIS A 88 8.45 -13.83 1.32
C HIS A 88 8.12 -14.90 0.26
N ASP A 89 6.88 -15.39 0.22
CA ASP A 89 6.46 -16.43 -0.73
C ASP A 89 6.51 -15.94 -2.18
N ALA A 90 6.38 -14.64 -2.42
CA ALA A 90 6.46 -14.05 -3.75
C ALA A 90 7.88 -14.13 -4.36
N VAL A 91 8.92 -14.36 -3.56
CA VAL A 91 10.31 -14.56 -4.04
C VAL A 91 10.40 -15.74 -5.00
N ASP A 92 9.67 -16.84 -4.73
CA ASP A 92 9.64 -18.02 -5.62
C ASP A 92 9.09 -17.67 -7.02
N TYR A 93 8.13 -16.75 -7.10
CA TYR A 93 7.60 -16.28 -8.37
C TYR A 93 8.54 -15.30 -9.07
N LEU A 94 9.25 -14.44 -8.33
CA LEU A 94 10.28 -13.59 -8.92
C LEU A 94 11.38 -14.43 -9.57
N ASP A 95 11.84 -15.49 -8.91
CA ASP A 95 12.80 -16.44 -9.46
C ASP A 95 12.26 -17.09 -10.74
N LYS A 96 11.05 -17.66 -10.66
CA LYS A 96 10.38 -18.31 -11.79
C LYS A 96 10.23 -17.41 -13.01
N PHE A 97 10.05 -16.11 -12.83
CA PHE A 97 9.90 -15.14 -13.90
C PHE A 97 11.20 -14.41 -14.27
N GLY A 98 12.34 -14.82 -13.68
CA GLY A 98 13.64 -14.23 -13.96
C GLY A 98 13.76 -12.77 -13.53
N LYS A 99 13.06 -12.38 -12.47
CA LYS A 99 13.00 -11.01 -11.95
C LYS A 99 13.96 -10.76 -10.78
N LEU A 100 14.58 -11.80 -10.23
CA LEU A 100 15.57 -11.62 -9.17
C LEU A 100 16.88 -11.09 -9.76
N PRO A 101 17.49 -10.07 -9.14
CA PRO A 101 18.80 -9.60 -9.55
C PRO A 101 19.87 -10.69 -9.43
N ALA A 102 20.87 -10.66 -10.31
CA ALA A 102 21.99 -11.62 -10.28
C ALA A 102 22.82 -11.44 -8.98
N GLY A 103 23.53 -12.50 -8.60
CA GLY A 103 24.52 -12.47 -7.52
C GLY A 103 24.11 -13.21 -6.24
N LYS A 104 22.87 -13.69 -6.15
CA LYS A 104 22.39 -14.54 -5.05
C LYS A 104 21.64 -15.75 -5.60
N THR A 105 21.72 -16.88 -4.89
CA THR A 105 20.87 -18.05 -5.12
C THR A 105 19.42 -17.76 -4.66
N LEU A 106 18.47 -18.56 -5.09
CA LEU A 106 17.08 -18.47 -4.62
C LEU A 106 17.01 -18.54 -3.09
N GLN A 107 17.76 -19.45 -2.47
CA GLN A 107 17.75 -19.58 -1.00
C GLN A 107 18.28 -18.30 -0.32
N GLU A 108 19.37 -17.74 -0.82
CA GLU A 108 19.91 -16.48 -0.28
C GLU A 108 18.94 -15.31 -0.47
N TRP A 109 18.16 -15.29 -1.56
CA TRP A 109 17.07 -14.30 -1.73
C TRP A 109 15.93 -14.53 -0.76
N LYS A 110 15.52 -15.77 -0.51
CA LYS A 110 14.50 -16.10 0.49
C LYS A 110 14.94 -15.71 1.89
N ASP A 111 16.17 -16.01 2.27
CA ASP A 111 16.73 -15.61 3.56
C ASP A 111 16.80 -14.07 3.69
N TYR A 112 17.16 -13.37 2.62
CA TYR A 112 17.19 -11.91 2.61
C TYR A 112 15.80 -11.28 2.68
N CYS A 113 14.79 -11.92 2.11
CA CYS A 113 13.38 -11.50 2.11
C CYS A 113 12.56 -12.20 3.22
N ASP A 114 13.20 -12.76 4.25
CA ASP A 114 12.54 -13.23 5.47
C ASP A 114 12.13 -12.02 6.31
N PHE A 115 10.97 -11.44 5.95
CA PHE A 115 10.43 -10.27 6.64
C PHE A 115 9.98 -10.63 8.05
N LYS A 116 10.43 -9.87 9.02
CA LYS A 116 9.87 -9.88 10.36
C LYS A 116 8.63 -8.99 10.41
N ILE A 117 7.77 -9.20 11.39
CA ILE A 117 6.55 -8.39 11.58
C ILE A 117 6.91 -6.90 11.68
N GLU A 118 7.95 -6.56 12.43
CA GLU A 118 8.46 -5.20 12.63
C GLU A 118 9.05 -4.53 11.39
N ASP A 119 9.39 -5.31 10.35
CA ASP A 119 9.87 -4.76 9.07
C ASP A 119 8.75 -4.14 8.24
N ILE A 120 7.49 -4.47 8.55
CA ILE A 120 6.32 -3.98 7.85
C ILE A 120 5.74 -2.79 8.60
N GLU A 121 5.99 -1.59 8.09
CA GLU A 121 5.49 -0.37 8.72
C GLU A 121 4.02 -0.16 8.42
N MET A 122 3.21 -0.08 9.49
CA MET A 122 1.76 0.11 9.43
C MET A 122 1.32 1.18 10.43
N VAL A 123 0.14 1.78 10.16
CA VAL A 123 -0.60 2.64 11.08
C VAL A 123 -2.08 2.30 11.05
N ASP A 124 -2.72 2.09 12.22
CA ASP A 124 -4.12 1.65 12.36
C ASP A 124 -5.05 2.65 13.05
N GLN A 125 -4.52 3.75 13.58
CA GLN A 125 -5.32 4.80 14.22
C GLN A 125 -6.32 5.49 13.27
N TYR A 126 -6.21 5.24 11.97
CA TYR A 126 -7.07 5.81 10.92
C TYR A 126 -8.16 4.85 10.41
N VAL A 127 -8.30 3.68 10.99
CA VAL A 127 -9.44 2.76 10.73
C VAL A 127 -10.77 3.46 11.04
N GLY A 128 -10.76 4.34 12.04
CA GLY A 128 -11.93 5.12 12.41
C GLY A 128 -12.99 4.26 13.08
N VAL A 129 -14.27 4.46 12.69
CA VAL A 129 -15.41 3.74 13.27
C VAL A 129 -15.59 2.33 12.69
N GLY A 130 -14.82 1.97 11.67
CA GLY A 130 -14.83 0.64 11.06
C GLY A 130 -14.73 0.64 9.54
N TYR A 131 -14.75 -0.57 8.96
CA TYR A 131 -14.68 -0.77 7.52
C TYR A 131 -15.85 -0.07 6.79
N ALA A 132 -15.54 0.69 5.75
CA ALA A 132 -16.48 1.45 4.94
C ALA A 132 -17.34 2.48 5.71
N LEU A 133 -17.03 2.74 6.98
CA LEU A 133 -17.67 3.76 7.79
C LEU A 133 -16.73 4.94 7.96
N SER A 134 -17.18 6.15 7.61
CA SER A 134 -16.36 7.35 7.66
C SER A 134 -16.83 8.29 8.77
N ARG A 135 -15.87 8.92 9.44
CA ARG A 135 -16.11 10.01 10.39
C ARG A 135 -16.38 11.32 9.63
N PRO A 136 -17.08 12.29 10.23
CA PRO A 136 -17.34 13.58 9.58
C PRO A 136 -16.07 14.29 9.10
N GLU A 137 -14.99 14.24 9.87
CA GLU A 137 -13.70 14.83 9.51
C GLU A 137 -13.05 14.16 8.29
N GLU A 138 -13.23 12.85 8.10
CA GLU A 138 -12.74 12.12 6.92
C GLU A 138 -13.52 12.53 5.67
N LEU A 139 -14.84 12.68 5.77
CA LEU A 139 -15.69 13.14 4.67
C LEU A 139 -15.35 14.57 4.25
N GLU A 140 -15.17 15.47 5.23
CA GLU A 140 -14.78 16.85 4.96
C GLU A 140 -13.38 16.91 4.32
N PHE A 141 -12.44 16.07 4.76
CA PHE A 141 -11.12 15.94 4.17
C PHE A 141 -11.20 15.54 2.70
N ILE A 142 -11.94 14.46 2.36
CA ILE A 142 -12.14 13.98 0.98
C ILE A 142 -12.71 15.10 0.10
N LYS A 143 -13.73 15.80 0.59
CA LYS A 143 -14.35 16.95 -0.11
C LYS A 143 -13.36 18.08 -0.37
N ASN A 144 -12.53 18.40 0.62
CA ASN A 144 -11.55 19.48 0.50
C ASN A 144 -10.42 19.10 -0.47
N VAL A 145 -9.93 17.85 -0.46
CA VAL A 145 -8.94 17.38 -1.44
C VAL A 145 -9.52 17.45 -2.85
N ALA A 146 -10.76 16.99 -3.05
CA ALA A 146 -11.41 17.06 -4.36
C ALA A 146 -11.53 18.52 -4.88
N ARG A 147 -11.79 19.50 -4.01
CA ARG A 147 -11.86 20.93 -4.37
C ARG A 147 -10.50 21.52 -4.68
N LEU A 148 -9.46 21.13 -3.95
CA LEU A 148 -8.11 21.71 -4.09
C LEU A 148 -7.35 21.10 -5.27
N GLU A 149 -7.42 19.76 -5.42
CA GLU A 149 -6.57 19.00 -6.33
C GLU A 149 -7.32 18.47 -7.58
N GLY A 150 -8.65 18.49 -7.55
CA GLY A 150 -9.46 17.87 -8.60
C GLY A 150 -9.41 16.34 -8.61
N ILE A 151 -8.88 15.72 -7.54
CA ILE A 151 -8.75 14.27 -7.37
C ILE A 151 -9.81 13.79 -6.39
N ILE A 152 -10.55 12.76 -6.80
CA ILE A 152 -11.64 12.20 -5.99
C ILE A 152 -11.19 10.91 -5.34
N PHE A 153 -11.33 10.84 -4.02
CA PHE A 153 -11.04 9.68 -3.19
C PHE A 153 -12.32 9.01 -2.71
N ASP A 154 -12.29 7.68 -2.56
CA ASP A 154 -13.40 6.93 -2.00
C ASP A 154 -13.44 7.05 -0.46
N THR A 155 -14.57 6.68 0.12
CA THR A 155 -14.80 6.76 1.57
C THR A 155 -14.30 5.53 2.35
N CYS A 156 -13.96 4.44 1.65
CA CYS A 156 -13.60 3.17 2.27
C CYS A 156 -12.10 2.99 2.42
N TYR A 157 -11.35 3.23 1.34
CA TYR A 157 -9.91 2.93 1.24
C TYR A 157 -9.06 4.19 1.09
N THR A 158 -9.08 4.78 -0.10
CA THR A 158 -8.09 5.80 -0.47
C THR A 158 -8.26 7.10 0.27
N GLY A 159 -9.49 7.49 0.62
CA GLY A 159 -9.75 8.68 1.44
C GLY A 159 -9.20 8.53 2.85
N LYS A 160 -9.45 7.39 3.52
CA LYS A 160 -8.85 7.10 4.83
C LYS A 160 -7.33 6.99 4.75
N GLY A 161 -6.82 6.33 3.71
CA GLY A 161 -5.38 6.20 3.48
C GLY A 161 -4.69 7.55 3.36
N LEU A 162 -5.20 8.44 2.51
CA LEU A 162 -4.62 9.78 2.35
C LEU A 162 -4.81 10.66 3.61
N TYR A 163 -5.97 10.55 4.30
CA TYR A 163 -6.19 11.21 5.58
C TYR A 163 -5.12 10.81 6.60
N GLY A 164 -4.82 9.50 6.69
CA GLY A 164 -3.75 8.99 7.53
C GLY A 164 -2.38 9.54 7.16
N VAL A 165 -2.02 9.50 5.87
CA VAL A 165 -0.74 10.04 5.37
C VAL A 165 -0.55 11.52 5.76
N VAL A 166 -1.58 12.35 5.55
CA VAL A 166 -1.50 13.78 5.87
C VAL A 166 -1.34 14.02 7.37
N ASN A 167 -1.99 13.22 8.22
CA ASN A 167 -1.84 13.34 9.67
C ASN A 167 -0.47 12.81 10.15
N GLU A 168 0.05 11.72 9.56
CA GLU A 168 1.40 11.22 9.85
C GLU A 168 2.51 12.23 9.50
N ILE A 169 2.25 13.15 8.58
CA ILE A 169 3.16 14.26 8.28
C ILE A 169 3.00 15.36 9.33
N LYS A 170 1.75 15.80 9.58
CA LYS A 170 1.45 16.99 10.39
C LYS A 170 1.70 16.79 11.88
N GLU A 171 1.42 15.61 12.40
CA GLU A 171 1.48 15.31 13.84
C GLU A 171 2.84 14.77 14.30
N GLY A 172 3.87 14.87 13.45
CA GLY A 172 5.19 14.34 13.79
C GLY A 172 5.23 12.81 13.80
N GLY A 173 4.36 12.18 13.00
CA GLY A 173 4.25 10.74 12.87
C GLY A 173 5.33 10.11 11.98
N LYS A 174 5.05 8.93 11.44
CA LYS A 174 6.03 8.13 10.68
C LYS A 174 6.55 8.77 9.40
N LEU A 175 5.85 9.77 8.86
CA LEU A 175 6.20 10.46 7.61
C LEU A 175 6.74 11.88 7.83
N ALA A 176 6.89 12.33 9.07
CA ALA A 176 7.28 13.70 9.39
C ALA A 176 8.65 14.11 8.84
N ASP A 177 9.58 13.16 8.72
CA ASP A 177 10.96 13.40 8.24
C ASP A 177 11.10 13.18 6.73
N CYS A 178 10.02 12.85 6.01
CA CYS A 178 10.03 12.62 4.57
C CYS A 178 9.74 13.93 3.81
N GLU A 179 10.59 14.26 2.84
CA GLU A 179 10.39 15.45 1.98
C GLU A 179 9.47 15.14 0.80
N ASN A 180 9.63 13.96 0.19
CA ASN A 180 8.89 13.55 -0.98
C ASN A 180 8.15 12.24 -0.70
N ILE A 181 6.83 12.29 -0.63
CA ILE A 181 5.98 11.13 -0.32
C ILE A 181 5.09 10.84 -1.51
N LEU A 182 5.14 9.60 -2.00
CA LEU A 182 4.20 9.11 -3.00
C LEU A 182 3.04 8.39 -2.31
N PHE A 183 1.82 8.86 -2.52
CA PHE A 183 0.61 8.13 -2.16
C PHE A 183 0.04 7.40 -3.37
N ILE A 184 -0.16 6.08 -3.26
CA ILE A 184 -0.73 5.29 -4.34
C ILE A 184 -2.25 5.31 -4.24
N HIS A 185 -2.90 5.92 -5.25
CA HIS A 185 -4.35 5.93 -5.39
C HIS A 185 -4.81 4.63 -6.08
N THR A 186 -5.29 3.68 -5.30
CA THR A 186 -5.66 2.34 -5.78
C THR A 186 -7.08 2.25 -6.37
N GLY A 187 -7.74 3.37 -6.63
CA GLY A 187 -9.10 3.40 -7.20
C GLY A 187 -10.19 3.56 -6.13
N GLY A 188 -11.28 2.83 -6.26
CA GLY A 188 -12.37 2.81 -5.26
C GLY A 188 -13.52 3.79 -5.53
N LEU A 189 -13.51 4.58 -6.61
CA LEU A 189 -14.52 5.61 -6.91
C LEU A 189 -15.97 5.09 -6.83
N PHE A 190 -16.21 3.85 -7.21
CA PHE A 190 -17.55 3.26 -7.15
C PHE A 190 -18.09 3.16 -5.71
N GLY A 191 -17.22 3.09 -4.70
CA GLY A 191 -17.58 3.14 -3.29
C GLY A 191 -18.10 4.50 -2.83
N LEU A 192 -17.89 5.55 -3.61
CA LEU A 192 -18.37 6.89 -3.31
C LEU A 192 -19.88 7.04 -3.57
N PHE A 193 -20.39 6.42 -4.63
CA PHE A 193 -21.78 6.60 -5.06
C PHE A 193 -22.82 6.19 -4.00
N PRO A 194 -22.68 5.04 -3.32
CA PRO A 194 -23.61 4.69 -2.23
C PRO A 194 -23.55 5.63 -1.03
N ASN A 195 -22.48 6.39 -0.93
CA ASN A 195 -22.20 7.29 0.19
C ASN A 195 -22.38 8.79 -0.19
N ALA A 196 -22.92 9.07 -1.36
CA ALA A 196 -23.08 10.45 -1.85
C ALA A 196 -23.89 11.34 -0.90
N ASP A 197 -24.89 10.80 -0.24
CA ASP A 197 -25.75 11.51 0.71
C ASP A 197 -25.02 11.89 2.02
N LEU A 198 -23.85 11.32 2.27
CA LEU A 198 -23.01 11.71 3.43
C LEU A 198 -22.28 13.04 3.21
N PHE A 199 -22.21 13.52 1.95
CA PHE A 199 -21.56 14.77 1.63
C PHE A 199 -22.58 15.92 1.60
N THR A 200 -22.42 16.90 2.48
CA THR A 200 -23.12 18.17 2.39
C THR A 200 -22.29 19.16 1.57
N TRP A 201 -22.88 19.69 0.52
CA TRP A 201 -22.22 20.63 -0.43
C TRP A 201 -22.46 22.10 -0.04
#